data_ed8f6adb2c9714224009b200ebb4d70a
#
_entry.id   ed8f6adb2c9714224009b200ebb4d70a
#
_cell.length_a   1.000
_cell.length_b   1.000
_cell.length_c   1.000
_cell.angle_alpha   90.00
_cell.angle_beta   90.00
_cell.angle_gamma   90.00
#
_symmetry.space_group_name_H-M   'P 1'
#
loop_
_entity.id
_entity.type
_entity.pdbx_description
1 polymer ?
#
loop_
_entity_poly.entity_id
_entity_poly.type
_entity_poly.pdbx_seq_one_letter_code
_entity_poly.pdbx_strand_id
1 'polypeptide(L)'
;CTASAANALVLRNREYTARQIADRYLSAGFQMEMYETEEQVHDEVVASNASGFFITADGLAVTNYHSIEDAIKADIVLLNGERYGVERVLYYDTAIDIAVIKVSKTAENTRRTTSAFNHLELVGTADIRPGDSVYAIGNPLGLGLAISSGIIASAAHELERYALPCVVNSADISRGSSGGALLNTHGQVIAVTSGAYTYGNNMYLAVPVNPVMTADLTGPGWTLEEVKAIENAKKAD
;
A
#
# COMPACT_ATOMS: atom_id res chain seq x y z
N CYS A 1 -21.28 1.81 -31.52
CA CYS A 1 -20.01 1.40 -30.87
C CYS A 1 -19.06 2.57 -30.49
N THR A 2 -19.23 3.77 -31.06
CA THR A 2 -18.31 4.91 -30.85
C THR A 2 -18.58 5.73 -29.57
N ALA A 3 -19.80 5.79 -29.08
CA ALA A 3 -20.15 6.55 -27.86
C ALA A 3 -19.63 5.89 -26.55
N SER A 4 -19.51 4.58 -26.51
CA SER A 4 -19.03 3.83 -25.33
C SER A 4 -17.52 4.03 -25.10
N ALA A 5 -16.72 4.02 -26.17
CA ALA A 5 -15.28 4.22 -26.08
C ALA A 5 -14.91 5.67 -25.73
N ALA A 6 -15.62 6.65 -26.29
CA ALA A 6 -15.45 8.07 -25.97
C ALA A 6 -15.81 8.38 -24.51
N ASN A 7 -16.91 7.81 -23.99
CA ASN A 7 -17.28 7.95 -22.58
C ASN A 7 -16.28 7.28 -21.65
N ALA A 8 -15.70 6.14 -22.01
CA ALA A 8 -14.65 5.47 -21.22
C ALA A 8 -13.36 6.30 -21.18
N LEU A 9 -12.99 6.96 -22.31
CA LEU A 9 -11.82 7.84 -22.39
C LEU A 9 -12.01 9.12 -21.57
N VAL A 10 -13.21 9.71 -21.61
CA VAL A 10 -13.56 10.90 -20.79
C VAL A 10 -13.56 10.58 -19.31
N LEU A 11 -14.00 9.38 -18.91
CA LEU A 11 -13.97 8.94 -17.52
C LEU A 11 -12.52 8.67 -17.03
N ARG A 12 -11.63 8.17 -17.88
CA ARG A 12 -10.22 7.93 -17.57
C ARG A 12 -9.42 9.23 -17.35
N ASN A 13 -9.80 10.33 -18.02
CA ASN A 13 -9.12 11.62 -17.91
C ASN A 13 -9.79 12.60 -16.92
N ARG A 14 -10.75 12.14 -16.12
CA ARG A 14 -11.42 13.01 -15.16
C ARG A 14 -10.58 13.18 -13.90
N GLU A 15 -10.27 14.41 -13.57
CA GLU A 15 -9.68 14.75 -12.27
C GLU A 15 -10.74 14.78 -11.16
N TYR A 16 -10.35 14.30 -10.00
CA TYR A 16 -11.20 14.24 -8.81
C TYR A 16 -10.65 15.15 -7.72
N THR A 17 -11.55 15.78 -6.97
CA THR A 17 -11.22 16.48 -5.74
C THR A 17 -10.87 15.49 -4.62
N ALA A 18 -10.21 15.93 -3.55
CA ALA A 18 -9.89 15.10 -2.38
C ALA A 18 -11.13 14.37 -1.84
N ARG A 19 -12.28 15.05 -1.75
CA ARG A 19 -13.54 14.44 -1.32
C ARG A 19 -13.98 13.31 -2.26
N GLN A 20 -13.90 13.53 -3.57
CA GLN A 20 -14.28 12.51 -4.56
C GLN A 20 -13.32 11.33 -4.56
N ILE A 21 -12.02 11.56 -4.31
CA ILE A 21 -11.03 10.49 -4.11
C ILE A 21 -11.39 9.68 -2.86
N ALA A 22 -11.68 10.33 -1.73
CA ALA A 22 -12.07 9.65 -0.51
C ALA A 22 -13.35 8.81 -0.71
N ASP A 23 -14.40 9.40 -1.28
CA ASP A 23 -15.69 8.72 -1.51
C ASP A 23 -15.56 7.46 -2.41
N ARG A 24 -14.59 7.45 -3.33
CA ARG A 24 -14.42 6.37 -4.32
C ARG A 24 -13.41 5.32 -3.90
N TYR A 25 -12.29 5.75 -3.30
CA TYR A 25 -11.07 4.95 -3.22
C TYR A 25 -10.61 4.67 -1.79
N LEU A 26 -11.12 5.36 -0.76
CA LEU A 26 -10.69 5.13 0.61
C LEU A 26 -10.92 3.68 1.04
N SER A 27 -12.00 3.06 0.60
CA SER A 27 -12.33 1.66 0.92
C SER A 27 -11.46 0.61 0.19
N ALA A 28 -10.59 1.04 -0.73
CA ALA A 28 -9.58 0.17 -1.32
C ALA A 28 -8.30 0.10 -0.47
N GLY A 29 -8.12 1.06 0.46
CA GLY A 29 -7.08 1.02 1.48
C GLY A 29 -7.52 0.21 2.70
N PHE A 30 -6.55 -0.20 3.50
CA PHE A 30 -6.77 -0.91 4.76
C PHE A 30 -5.68 -0.62 5.79
N GLN A 31 -6.00 -0.83 7.05
CA GLN A 31 -5.04 -0.93 8.13
C GLN A 31 -4.46 -2.34 8.18
N MET A 32 -3.17 -2.45 8.47
CA MET A 32 -2.51 -3.72 8.81
C MET A 32 -2.14 -3.72 10.29
N GLU A 33 -2.39 -4.84 10.95
CA GLU A 33 -1.96 -5.14 12.31
C GLU A 33 -1.02 -6.35 12.26
N MET A 34 0.24 -6.17 12.68
CA MET A 34 1.26 -7.21 12.62
C MET A 34 1.53 -7.80 13.98
N TYR A 35 1.85 -9.11 13.97
CA TYR A 35 2.26 -9.89 15.11
C TYR A 35 3.61 -10.56 14.79
N GLU A 36 4.57 -10.42 15.69
CA GLU A 36 5.96 -10.83 15.49
C GLU A 36 6.34 -12.10 16.26
N THR A 37 5.51 -12.48 17.24
CA THR A 37 5.69 -13.68 18.10
C THR A 37 4.39 -14.44 18.28
N GLU A 38 4.50 -15.74 18.56
CA GLU A 38 3.36 -16.62 18.88
C GLU A 38 2.58 -16.15 20.12
N GLU A 39 3.27 -15.58 21.12
CA GLU A 39 2.64 -15.00 22.31
C GLU A 39 1.74 -13.84 21.93
N GLN A 40 2.22 -12.92 21.07
CA GLN A 40 1.41 -11.81 20.58
C GLN A 40 0.20 -12.27 19.78
N VAL A 41 0.35 -13.32 18.97
CA VAL A 41 -0.79 -13.92 18.24
C VAL A 41 -1.79 -14.53 19.21
N HIS A 42 -1.32 -15.26 20.23
CA HIS A 42 -2.17 -15.91 21.22
C HIS A 42 -2.95 -14.87 22.08
N ASP A 43 -2.27 -13.82 22.50
CA ASP A 43 -2.82 -12.80 23.39
C ASP A 43 -3.50 -11.64 22.63
N GLU A 44 -3.54 -11.70 21.31
CA GLU A 44 -4.06 -10.67 20.40
C GLU A 44 -3.41 -9.29 20.62
N VAL A 45 -2.10 -9.27 20.95
CA VAL A 45 -1.33 -8.04 21.18
C VAL A 45 -0.62 -7.63 19.91
N VAL A 46 -1.11 -6.56 19.27
CA VAL A 46 -0.55 -6.01 18.04
C VAL A 46 0.84 -5.42 18.31
N ALA A 47 1.87 -5.89 17.58
CA ALA A 47 3.24 -5.41 17.67
C ALA A 47 3.42 -4.07 16.96
N SER A 48 2.85 -3.95 15.76
CA SER A 48 2.97 -2.75 14.93
C SER A 48 1.79 -2.59 13.99
N ASN A 49 1.61 -1.35 13.50
CA ASN A 49 0.58 -0.99 12.54
C ASN A 49 1.19 -0.41 11.28
N ALA A 50 0.57 -0.71 10.14
CA ALA A 50 0.89 -0.16 8.84
C ALA A 50 -0.37 0.04 8.00
N SER A 51 -0.20 0.37 6.75
CA SER A 51 -1.24 0.50 5.75
C SER A 51 -0.98 -0.42 4.57
N GLY A 52 -2.00 -0.61 3.77
CA GLY A 52 -1.90 -1.22 2.45
C GLY A 52 -3.11 -0.86 1.61
N PHE A 53 -3.13 -1.35 0.39
CA PHE A 53 -4.24 -1.15 -0.52
C PHE A 53 -4.38 -2.32 -1.49
N PHE A 54 -5.62 -2.64 -1.83
CA PHE A 54 -5.91 -3.68 -2.82
C PHE A 54 -5.65 -3.19 -4.25
N ILE A 55 -5.11 -4.08 -5.08
CA ILE A 55 -4.86 -3.86 -6.50
C ILE A 55 -5.70 -4.78 -7.39
N THR A 56 -6.37 -5.77 -6.80
CA THR A 56 -7.32 -6.63 -7.51
C THR A 56 -8.54 -6.95 -6.63
N ALA A 57 -9.66 -7.25 -7.28
CA ALA A 57 -10.90 -7.63 -6.61
C ALA A 57 -10.82 -8.97 -5.85
N ASP A 58 -9.87 -9.82 -6.20
CA ASP A 58 -9.66 -11.13 -5.56
C ASP A 58 -8.68 -11.11 -4.39
N GLY A 59 -8.17 -9.92 -4.01
CA GLY A 59 -7.42 -9.72 -2.77
C GLY A 59 -5.91 -9.68 -2.92
N LEU A 60 -5.36 -9.39 -4.12
CA LEU A 60 -3.98 -8.94 -4.20
C LEU A 60 -3.88 -7.52 -3.67
N ALA A 61 -2.88 -7.27 -2.84
CA ALA A 61 -2.68 -5.98 -2.20
C ALA A 61 -1.19 -5.63 -2.08
N VAL A 62 -0.91 -4.34 -1.97
CA VAL A 62 0.44 -3.78 -1.86
C VAL A 62 0.62 -3.15 -0.49
N THR A 63 1.82 -3.30 0.06
CA THR A 63 2.32 -2.63 1.28
C THR A 63 3.83 -2.43 1.18
N ASN A 64 4.48 -1.86 2.20
CA ASN A 64 5.93 -1.84 2.29
C ASN A 64 6.48 -3.18 2.80
N TYR A 65 7.71 -3.52 2.36
CA TYR A 65 8.42 -4.68 2.88
C TYR A 65 8.74 -4.52 4.38
N HIS A 66 9.25 -3.36 4.82
CA HIS A 66 9.58 -3.12 6.23
C HIS A 66 8.38 -3.28 7.17
N SER A 67 7.15 -3.18 6.64
CA SER A 67 5.94 -3.38 7.44
C SER A 67 5.70 -4.85 7.77
N ILE A 68 6.24 -5.79 6.97
CA ILE A 68 6.02 -7.23 7.13
C ILE A 68 7.29 -8.02 7.50
N GLU A 69 8.48 -7.40 7.52
CA GLU A 69 9.77 -8.10 7.61
C GLU A 69 9.92 -8.97 8.86
N ASP A 70 9.35 -8.54 9.99
CA ASP A 70 9.40 -9.26 11.26
C ASP A 70 8.09 -9.98 11.62
N ALA A 71 7.06 -9.84 10.80
CA ALA A 71 5.75 -10.41 11.08
C ALA A 71 5.72 -11.94 10.87
N ILE A 72 5.03 -12.65 11.76
CA ILE A 72 4.62 -14.05 11.58
C ILE A 72 3.15 -14.17 11.22
N LYS A 73 2.35 -13.16 11.58
CA LYS A 73 0.94 -13.01 11.22
C LYS A 73 0.64 -11.54 10.94
N ALA A 74 -0.27 -11.28 10.02
CA ALA A 74 -0.81 -9.95 9.77
C ALA A 74 -2.32 -10.01 9.50
N ASP A 75 -3.06 -9.12 10.16
CA ASP A 75 -4.48 -8.93 9.97
C ASP A 75 -4.73 -7.63 9.20
N ILE A 76 -5.56 -7.73 8.19
CA ILE A 76 -6.06 -6.62 7.38
C ILE A 76 -7.38 -6.15 7.96
N VAL A 77 -7.47 -4.90 8.38
CA VAL A 77 -8.68 -4.32 8.96
C VAL A 77 -9.28 -3.31 8.00
N LEU A 78 -10.51 -3.57 7.55
CA LEU A 78 -11.23 -2.69 6.62
C LEU A 78 -12.00 -1.60 7.38
N LEU A 79 -12.45 -0.56 6.64
CA LEU A 79 -13.28 0.53 7.17
C LEU A 79 -14.55 0.07 7.91
N ASN A 80 -15.12 -1.07 7.51
CA ASN A 80 -16.30 -1.64 8.15
C ASN A 80 -15.98 -2.51 9.39
N GLY A 81 -14.69 -2.61 9.77
CA GLY A 81 -14.23 -3.42 10.90
C GLY A 81 -14.11 -4.91 10.62
N GLU A 82 -14.33 -5.37 9.39
CA GLU A 82 -14.04 -6.76 9.02
C GLU A 82 -12.52 -6.99 9.00
N ARG A 83 -12.09 -8.16 9.50
CA ARG A 83 -10.68 -8.56 9.63
C ARG A 83 -10.40 -9.75 8.73
N TYR A 84 -9.33 -9.66 7.96
CA TYR A 84 -8.91 -10.68 6.99
C TYR A 84 -7.45 -11.02 7.19
N GLY A 85 -7.09 -12.31 7.16
CA GLY A 85 -5.71 -12.75 7.28
C GLY A 85 -4.93 -12.57 5.97
N VAL A 86 -3.62 -12.36 6.09
CA VAL A 86 -2.67 -12.47 4.97
C VAL A 86 -2.36 -13.96 4.75
N GLU A 87 -2.67 -14.46 3.54
CA GLU A 87 -2.44 -15.87 3.19
C GLU A 87 -1.02 -16.10 2.67
N ARG A 88 -0.51 -15.20 1.82
CA ARG A 88 0.78 -15.32 1.13
C ARG A 88 1.41 -13.96 0.85
N VAL A 89 2.73 -13.95 0.76
CA VAL A 89 3.53 -12.89 0.15
C VAL A 89 3.92 -13.40 -1.23
N LEU A 90 3.43 -12.77 -2.30
CA LEU A 90 3.67 -13.20 -3.69
C LEU A 90 4.89 -12.54 -4.32
N TYR A 91 5.25 -11.37 -3.84
CA TYR A 91 6.42 -10.62 -4.27
C TYR A 91 6.90 -9.76 -3.10
N TYR A 92 8.20 -9.62 -2.95
CA TYR A 92 8.79 -8.59 -2.12
C TYR A 92 10.17 -8.21 -2.64
N ASP A 93 10.57 -6.98 -2.37
CA ASP A 93 11.89 -6.47 -2.68
C ASP A 93 12.34 -5.55 -1.53
N THR A 94 13.39 -5.97 -0.85
CA THR A 94 13.94 -5.27 0.32
C THR A 94 14.65 -3.98 -0.06
N ALA A 95 15.21 -3.91 -1.28
CA ALA A 95 15.99 -2.77 -1.74
C ALA A 95 15.09 -1.60 -2.21
N ILE A 96 13.84 -1.88 -2.60
CA ILE A 96 12.85 -0.86 -2.96
C ILE A 96 11.73 -0.73 -1.94
N ASP A 97 11.73 -1.56 -0.89
CA ASP A 97 10.78 -1.52 0.21
C ASP A 97 9.32 -1.73 -0.21
N ILE A 98 9.06 -2.72 -1.06
CA ILE A 98 7.70 -3.09 -1.51
C ILE A 98 7.43 -4.58 -1.27
N ALA A 99 6.19 -4.90 -0.92
CA ALA A 99 5.65 -6.24 -0.89
C ALA A 99 4.25 -6.31 -1.52
N VAL A 100 3.96 -7.44 -2.20
CA VAL A 100 2.63 -7.80 -2.69
C VAL A 100 2.16 -9.01 -1.91
N ILE A 101 1.02 -8.88 -1.28
CA ILE A 101 0.40 -9.90 -0.44
C ILE A 101 -0.91 -10.40 -1.04
N LYS A 102 -1.25 -11.64 -0.73
CA LYS A 102 -2.57 -12.24 -0.97
C LYS A 102 -3.35 -12.23 0.33
N VAL A 103 -4.51 -11.60 0.31
CA VAL A 103 -5.43 -11.50 1.44
C VAL A 103 -6.55 -12.51 1.28
N SER A 104 -6.92 -13.19 2.37
CA SER A 104 -8.07 -14.10 2.43
C SER A 104 -9.35 -13.36 2.03
N LYS A 105 -10.25 -14.06 1.38
CA LYS A 105 -11.60 -13.52 1.07
C LYS A 105 -12.62 -13.80 2.17
N THR A 106 -12.25 -14.56 3.19
CA THR A 106 -13.12 -14.87 4.32
C THR A 106 -12.66 -14.10 5.54
N ALA A 107 -13.53 -13.23 6.06
CA ALA A 107 -13.26 -12.45 7.26
C ALA A 107 -13.17 -13.37 8.49
N GLU A 108 -12.13 -13.20 9.30
CA GLU A 108 -11.88 -14.03 10.48
C GLU A 108 -12.90 -13.75 11.60
N ASN A 109 -13.25 -12.48 11.80
CA ASN A 109 -14.14 -12.06 12.89
C ASN A 109 -15.63 -12.28 12.59
N THR A 110 -16.05 -12.20 11.33
CA THR A 110 -17.48 -12.34 10.95
C THR A 110 -17.79 -13.65 10.21
N ARG A 111 -16.75 -14.38 9.76
CA ARG A 111 -16.85 -15.58 8.92
C ARG A 111 -17.55 -15.34 7.56
N ARG A 112 -17.71 -14.08 7.16
CA ARG A 112 -18.31 -13.72 5.87
C ARG A 112 -17.24 -13.78 4.80
N THR A 113 -17.63 -14.32 3.64
CA THR A 113 -16.77 -14.31 2.44
C THR A 113 -17.21 -13.15 1.55
N THR A 114 -16.27 -12.26 1.21
CA THR A 114 -16.52 -11.21 0.23
C THR A 114 -16.45 -11.74 -1.19
N SER A 115 -17.28 -11.23 -2.07
CA SER A 115 -17.19 -11.53 -3.50
C SER A 115 -16.04 -10.78 -4.17
N ALA A 116 -15.78 -9.55 -3.72
CA ALA A 116 -14.77 -8.68 -4.28
C ALA A 116 -14.34 -7.61 -3.28
N PHE A 117 -13.06 -7.23 -3.30
CA PHE A 117 -12.54 -6.04 -2.67
C PHE A 117 -12.58 -4.84 -3.63
N ASN A 118 -12.84 -3.64 -3.11
CA ASN A 118 -12.51 -2.42 -3.85
C ASN A 118 -11.01 -2.35 -4.05
N HIS A 119 -10.55 -1.90 -5.20
CA HIS A 119 -9.13 -1.92 -5.57
C HIS A 119 -8.75 -0.71 -6.41
N LEU A 120 -7.45 -0.42 -6.47
CA LEU A 120 -6.85 0.71 -7.15
C LEU A 120 -6.13 0.26 -8.43
N GLU A 121 -6.18 1.11 -9.45
CA GLU A 121 -5.40 0.94 -10.68
C GLU A 121 -3.97 1.46 -10.47
N LEU A 122 -2.96 0.70 -10.89
CA LEU A 122 -1.56 1.11 -10.86
C LEU A 122 -1.17 1.77 -12.19
N VAL A 123 -0.52 2.95 -12.13
CA VAL A 123 -0.01 3.65 -13.32
C VAL A 123 1.47 4.00 -13.21
N GLY A 124 2.05 3.98 -12.00
CA GLY A 124 3.46 4.29 -11.76
C GLY A 124 3.81 5.78 -11.97
N THR A 125 5.10 6.04 -12.10
CA THR A 125 5.68 7.40 -12.00
C THR A 125 6.07 8.02 -13.36
N ALA A 126 5.71 7.42 -14.50
CA ALA A 126 6.20 7.84 -15.81
C ALA A 126 5.81 9.28 -16.19
N ASP A 127 4.62 9.73 -15.78
CA ASP A 127 4.05 11.02 -16.20
C ASP A 127 3.94 12.06 -15.07
N ILE A 128 4.49 11.78 -13.87
CA ILE A 128 4.42 12.72 -12.74
C ILE A 128 5.46 13.82 -12.84
N ARG A 129 5.09 15.01 -12.35
CA ARG A 129 5.96 16.21 -12.36
C ARG A 129 5.87 16.97 -11.04
N PRO A 130 6.92 17.70 -10.64
CA PRO A 130 6.83 18.64 -9.52
C PRO A 130 5.66 19.61 -9.72
N GLY A 131 4.86 19.77 -8.66
CA GLY A 131 3.65 20.61 -8.65
C GLY A 131 2.35 19.83 -8.92
N ASP A 132 2.40 18.60 -9.40
CA ASP A 132 1.20 17.77 -9.58
C ASP A 132 0.54 17.47 -8.23
N SER A 133 -0.78 17.63 -8.17
CA SER A 133 -1.56 17.30 -6.97
C SER A 133 -1.62 15.81 -6.73
N VAL A 134 -1.46 15.41 -5.46
CA VAL A 134 -1.51 14.01 -5.02
C VAL A 134 -2.35 13.84 -3.77
N TYR A 135 -2.80 12.61 -3.56
CA TYR A 135 -3.58 12.20 -2.39
C TYR A 135 -2.94 10.94 -1.79
N ALA A 136 -2.65 10.96 -0.48
CA ALA A 136 -2.19 9.78 0.24
C ALA A 136 -3.34 9.15 1.02
N ILE A 137 -3.52 7.84 0.89
CA ILE A 137 -4.46 7.03 1.67
C ILE A 137 -3.64 6.13 2.58
N GLY A 138 -3.92 6.18 3.88
CA GLY A 138 -3.24 5.36 4.87
C GLY A 138 -3.94 5.42 6.23
N ASN A 139 -3.34 4.78 7.23
CA ASN A 139 -3.84 4.70 8.61
C ASN A 139 -2.90 5.46 9.57
N PRO A 140 -2.94 6.80 9.58
CA PRO A 140 -2.06 7.59 10.43
C PRO A 140 -2.34 7.29 11.91
N LEU A 141 -1.27 6.95 12.66
CA LEU A 141 -1.30 6.71 14.11
C LEU A 141 -2.25 5.57 14.55
N GLY A 142 -2.69 4.69 13.65
CA GLY A 142 -3.68 3.67 13.99
C GLY A 142 -5.08 4.22 14.27
N LEU A 143 -5.38 5.45 13.86
CA LEU A 143 -6.66 6.11 14.13
C LEU A 143 -7.75 5.78 13.09
N GLY A 144 -7.46 4.91 12.15
CA GLY A 144 -8.33 4.54 11.04
C GLY A 144 -7.84 5.14 9.71
N LEU A 145 -8.42 4.63 8.62
CA LEU A 145 -8.07 5.10 7.28
C LEU A 145 -8.41 6.57 7.10
N ALA A 146 -7.45 7.31 6.59
CA ALA A 146 -7.56 8.74 6.31
C ALA A 146 -6.99 9.06 4.93
N ILE A 147 -7.35 10.24 4.44
CA ILE A 147 -6.79 10.84 3.21
C ILE A 147 -6.11 12.14 3.56
N SER A 148 -4.94 12.38 3.00
CA SER A 148 -4.26 13.68 2.99
C SER A 148 -4.00 14.12 1.56
N SER A 149 -3.82 15.42 1.35
CA SER A 149 -3.55 16.01 0.04
C SER A 149 -2.25 16.79 0.05
N GLY A 150 -1.57 16.79 -1.09
CA GLY A 150 -0.33 17.52 -1.27
C GLY A 150 0.03 17.66 -2.74
N ILE A 151 1.29 17.95 -2.99
CA ILE A 151 1.86 18.04 -4.34
C ILE A 151 3.14 17.19 -4.41
N ILE A 152 3.51 16.79 -5.61
CA ILE A 152 4.84 16.25 -5.90
C ILE A 152 5.85 17.38 -5.72
N ALA A 153 6.82 17.19 -4.82
CA ALA A 153 7.96 18.10 -4.65
C ALA A 153 9.14 17.66 -5.54
N SER A 154 9.37 16.35 -5.68
CA SER A 154 10.35 15.75 -6.60
C SER A 154 9.80 14.43 -7.13
N ALA A 155 9.83 14.26 -8.46
CA ALA A 155 9.35 13.04 -9.10
C ALA A 155 10.35 11.86 -8.99
N ALA A 156 11.64 12.17 -8.82
CA ALA A 156 12.70 11.17 -8.68
C ALA A 156 13.83 11.76 -7.81
N HIS A 157 13.92 11.30 -6.57
CA HIS A 157 14.93 11.71 -5.60
C HIS A 157 15.73 10.49 -5.15
N GLU A 158 17.02 10.47 -5.46
CA GLU A 158 17.89 9.35 -5.08
C GLU A 158 18.19 9.39 -3.59
N LEU A 159 18.06 8.25 -2.95
CA LEU A 159 18.40 8.02 -1.56
C LEU A 159 19.15 6.71 -1.43
N GLU A 160 20.28 6.71 -0.73
CA GLU A 160 21.16 5.54 -0.58
C GLU A 160 20.45 4.28 -0.05
N ARG A 161 19.39 4.46 0.74
CA ARG A 161 18.63 3.35 1.33
C ARG A 161 17.67 2.64 0.35
N TYR A 162 17.41 3.21 -0.83
CA TYR A 162 16.51 2.64 -1.83
C TYR A 162 17.22 2.44 -3.16
N ALA A 163 16.98 1.30 -3.80
CA ALA A 163 17.55 1.00 -5.11
C ALA A 163 16.91 1.80 -6.26
N LEU A 164 15.75 2.41 -6.03
CA LEU A 164 15.07 3.27 -7.00
C LEU A 164 14.89 4.67 -6.43
N PRO A 165 14.92 5.72 -7.28
CA PRO A 165 14.59 7.08 -6.86
C PRO A 165 13.16 7.14 -6.29
N CYS A 166 13.03 7.81 -5.14
CA CYS A 166 11.76 8.00 -4.47
C CYS A 166 11.01 9.22 -5.00
N VAL A 167 9.68 9.19 -4.87
CA VAL A 167 8.83 10.35 -5.03
C VAL A 167 8.81 11.12 -3.70
N VAL A 168 9.21 12.40 -3.73
CA VAL A 168 9.05 13.31 -2.60
C VAL A 168 7.77 14.11 -2.80
N ASN A 169 6.93 14.16 -1.77
CA ASN A 169 5.64 14.84 -1.84
C ASN A 169 5.31 15.52 -0.49
N SER A 170 4.29 16.37 -0.49
CA SER A 170 3.84 17.11 0.70
C SER A 170 2.50 16.61 1.26
N ALA A 171 1.94 15.52 0.75
CA ALA A 171 0.76 14.90 1.35
C ALA A 171 1.14 14.31 2.71
N ASP A 172 0.54 14.84 3.78
CA ASP A 172 0.92 14.52 5.15
C ASP A 172 0.71 13.04 5.47
N ILE A 173 1.75 12.39 5.94
CA ILE A 173 1.73 11.01 6.43
C ILE A 173 2.40 10.94 7.79
N SER A 174 2.02 9.98 8.59
CA SER A 174 2.58 9.73 9.91
C SER A 174 2.83 8.25 10.13
N ARG A 175 3.35 7.89 11.31
CA ARG A 175 3.55 6.49 11.69
C ARG A 175 2.24 5.71 11.50
N GLY A 176 2.29 4.54 10.85
CA GLY A 176 1.14 3.75 10.45
C GLY A 176 0.66 3.99 9.02
N SER A 177 1.06 5.10 8.37
CA SER A 177 0.73 5.34 6.95
C SER A 177 1.62 4.58 5.97
N SER A 178 2.74 4.01 6.43
CA SER A 178 3.64 3.19 5.59
C SER A 178 2.87 2.07 4.89
N GLY A 179 3.11 1.88 3.60
CA GLY A 179 2.40 0.91 2.75
C GLY A 179 1.11 1.45 2.12
N GLY A 180 0.67 2.65 2.48
CA GLY A 180 -0.50 3.28 1.90
C GLY A 180 -0.29 3.73 0.45
N ALA A 181 -1.37 4.04 -0.25
CA ALA A 181 -1.34 4.46 -1.65
C ALA A 181 -1.08 5.96 -1.78
N LEU A 182 -0.15 6.37 -2.65
CA LEU A 182 -0.06 7.72 -3.17
C LEU A 182 -0.73 7.77 -4.54
N LEU A 183 -1.79 8.57 -4.67
CA LEU A 183 -2.65 8.66 -5.84
C LEU A 183 -2.44 9.96 -6.60
N ASN A 184 -2.59 9.91 -7.93
CA ASN A 184 -2.77 11.10 -8.76
C ASN A 184 -4.22 11.63 -8.65
N THR A 185 -4.52 12.73 -9.35
CA THR A 185 -5.86 13.34 -9.39
C THR A 185 -6.94 12.48 -10.05
N HIS A 186 -6.54 11.43 -10.77
CA HIS A 186 -7.46 10.46 -11.39
C HIS A 186 -7.80 9.27 -10.47
N GLY A 187 -7.21 9.21 -9.26
CA GLY A 187 -7.41 8.11 -8.31
C GLY A 187 -6.58 6.87 -8.62
N GLN A 188 -5.51 7.03 -9.38
CA GLN A 188 -4.61 5.94 -9.77
C GLN A 188 -3.33 5.99 -8.95
N VAL A 189 -2.78 4.83 -8.59
CA VAL A 189 -1.58 4.71 -7.76
C VAL A 189 -0.33 5.02 -8.57
N ILE A 190 0.45 5.98 -8.10
CA ILE A 190 1.76 6.32 -8.64
C ILE A 190 2.90 5.75 -7.79
N ALA A 191 2.72 5.69 -6.46
CA ALA A 191 3.73 5.24 -5.52
C ALA A 191 3.11 4.69 -4.22
N VAL A 192 3.93 4.07 -3.39
CA VAL A 192 3.59 3.53 -2.06
C VAL A 192 4.23 4.42 -0.99
N THR A 193 3.45 4.96 -0.07
CA THR A 193 3.96 5.81 1.02
C THR A 193 4.89 5.00 1.92
N SER A 194 6.09 5.51 2.23
CA SER A 194 7.08 4.75 3.01
C SER A 194 7.53 5.47 4.28
N GLY A 195 7.65 6.79 4.30
CA GLY A 195 8.09 7.50 5.49
C GLY A 195 8.25 9.00 5.31
N ALA A 196 8.68 9.68 6.37
CA ALA A 196 9.01 11.10 6.34
C ALA A 196 10.48 11.30 5.94
N TYR A 197 10.77 12.38 5.24
CA TYR A 197 12.14 12.80 4.98
C TYR A 197 12.71 13.45 6.25
N THR A 198 13.74 12.86 6.81
CA THR A 198 14.25 13.18 8.15
C THR A 198 14.80 14.62 8.29
N TYR A 199 15.19 15.24 7.17
CA TYR A 199 15.85 16.56 7.14
C TYR A 199 14.94 17.68 6.63
N GLY A 200 13.65 17.43 6.40
CA GLY A 200 12.71 18.43 5.87
C GLY A 200 11.37 18.41 6.59
N ASN A 201 10.78 19.59 6.82
CA ASN A 201 9.40 19.71 7.26
C ASN A 201 8.46 19.54 6.05
N ASN A 202 7.36 18.81 6.21
CA ASN A 202 6.36 18.56 5.18
C ASN A 202 6.93 17.92 3.89
N MET A 203 7.92 17.05 4.05
CA MET A 203 8.48 16.25 2.96
C MET A 203 8.35 14.77 3.32
N TYR A 204 7.61 14.06 2.49
CA TYR A 204 7.31 12.65 2.69
C TYR A 204 7.78 11.84 1.48
N LEU A 205 8.20 10.61 1.75
CA LEU A 205 8.76 9.71 0.77
C LEU A 205 7.72 8.68 0.36
N ALA A 206 7.67 8.41 -0.93
CA ALA A 206 6.94 7.27 -1.48
C ALA A 206 7.82 6.54 -2.48
N VAL A 207 7.80 5.22 -2.44
CA VAL A 207 8.55 4.36 -3.35
C VAL A 207 7.71 4.08 -4.60
N PRO A 208 8.29 4.14 -5.83
CA PRO A 208 7.56 3.92 -7.07
C PRO A 208 6.86 2.55 -7.09
N VAL A 209 5.60 2.49 -7.52
CA VAL A 209 4.86 1.23 -7.64
C VAL A 209 5.19 0.45 -8.93
N ASN A 210 6.00 1.02 -9.82
CA ASN A 210 6.36 0.46 -11.12
C ASN A 210 6.83 -1.01 -11.08
N PRO A 211 7.67 -1.46 -10.12
CA PRO A 211 8.10 -2.86 -10.04
C PRO A 211 6.94 -3.84 -9.86
N VAL A 212 5.89 -3.47 -9.12
CA VAL A 212 4.70 -4.31 -8.95
C VAL A 212 3.97 -4.55 -10.27
N MET A 213 3.97 -3.56 -11.18
CA MET A 213 3.28 -3.65 -12.48
C MET A 213 3.88 -4.70 -13.41
N THR A 214 5.14 -5.09 -13.18
CA THR A 214 5.87 -6.06 -14.01
C THR A 214 6.26 -7.33 -13.24
N ALA A 215 5.95 -7.40 -11.95
CA ALA A 215 6.24 -8.57 -11.12
C ALA A 215 5.43 -9.79 -11.55
N ASP A 216 6.05 -10.96 -11.49
CA ASP A 216 5.33 -12.24 -11.63
C ASP A 216 4.65 -12.58 -10.29
N LEU A 217 3.34 -12.47 -10.26
CA LEU A 217 2.50 -12.73 -9.10
C LEU A 217 1.78 -14.09 -9.18
N THR A 218 2.17 -14.97 -10.12
CA THR A 218 1.49 -16.25 -10.38
C THR A 218 2.03 -17.41 -9.54
N GLY A 219 3.17 -17.23 -8.89
CA GLY A 219 3.81 -18.25 -8.06
C GLY A 219 3.03 -18.57 -6.78
N PRO A 220 3.41 -19.65 -6.06
CA PRO A 220 2.77 -20.05 -4.79
C PRO A 220 3.03 -19.03 -3.67
N GLY A 221 4.03 -18.17 -3.80
CA GLY A 221 4.45 -17.22 -2.77
C GLY A 221 5.00 -17.90 -1.51
N TRP A 222 5.17 -17.09 -0.48
CA TRP A 222 5.69 -17.49 0.83
C TRP A 222 4.69 -17.12 1.94
N THR A 223 4.78 -17.78 3.08
CA THR A 223 4.18 -17.29 4.33
C THR A 223 5.00 -16.11 4.86
N LEU A 224 4.44 -15.32 5.78
CA LEU A 224 5.20 -14.26 6.46
C LEU A 224 6.41 -14.83 7.21
N GLU A 225 6.25 -15.96 7.90
CA GLU A 225 7.33 -16.67 8.60
C GLU A 225 8.45 -17.12 7.65
N GLU A 226 8.09 -17.65 6.46
CA GLU A 226 9.06 -18.04 5.43
C GLU A 226 9.87 -16.83 4.94
N VAL A 227 9.21 -15.69 4.70
CA VAL A 227 9.90 -14.42 4.31
C VAL A 227 10.86 -13.99 5.41
N LYS A 228 10.41 -13.95 6.67
CA LYS A 228 11.23 -13.63 7.84
C LYS A 228 12.45 -14.55 7.96
N ALA A 229 12.27 -15.85 7.80
CA ALA A 229 13.34 -16.83 7.87
C ALA A 229 14.37 -16.66 6.74
N ILE A 230 13.91 -16.43 5.50
CA ILE A 230 14.78 -16.20 4.33
C ILE A 230 15.65 -14.96 4.54
N GLU A 231 15.05 -13.85 4.96
CA GLU A 231 15.79 -12.59 5.12
C GLU A 231 16.74 -12.62 6.33
N ASN A 232 16.36 -13.31 7.42
CA ASN A 232 17.25 -13.50 8.55
C ASN A 232 18.47 -14.36 8.19
N ALA A 233 18.29 -15.40 7.36
CA ALA A 233 19.41 -16.19 6.86
C ALA A 233 20.39 -15.35 6.03
N LYS A 234 19.88 -14.46 5.14
CA LYS A 234 20.73 -13.54 4.36
C LYS A 234 21.50 -12.52 5.20
N LYS A 235 20.96 -12.09 6.35
CA LYS A 235 21.61 -11.15 7.27
C LYS A 235 22.73 -11.82 8.10
N ALA A 236 22.75 -13.16 8.19
CA ALA A 236 23.70 -13.93 8.98
C ALA A 236 24.96 -14.37 8.19
N ASP A 237 24.90 -14.32 6.86
CA ASP A 237 26.00 -14.59 5.92
C ASP A 237 26.79 -13.28 5.60
#